data_d95915edaf4c3fb046e95839541f6811
#
_entry.id   d95915edaf4c3fb046e95839541f6811
#
_cell.length_a   1.000
_cell.length_b   1.000
_cell.length_c   1.000
_cell.angle_alpha   90.00
_cell.angle_beta   90.00
_cell.angle_gamma   90.00
#
_symmetry.space_group_name_H-M   'P 1'
#
loop_
_entity.id
_entity.type
_entity.pdbx_description
1 polymer ?
#
loop_
_entity_poly.entity_id
_entity_poly.type
_entity_poly.pdbx_seq_one_letter_code
_entity_poly.pdbx_strand_id
1 'polypeptide(L)'
;MSVRRVLLLGGTGDALRTARALAPHDVYSLAGLGRVPDDLACGVRVGGFGGADGLARYLREHAVALVVDATHPFAARISANAAAACRAAGVPYWAL
;
A
#
# COMPACT_ATOMS: atom_id res chain seq x y z
N MET A 1 -6.61 15.71 15.86
CA MET A 1 -6.03 15.81 14.51
C MET A 1 -5.97 14.43 13.87
N SER A 2 -6.44 14.32 12.67
CA SER A 2 -6.33 13.04 11.94
C SER A 2 -4.93 12.89 11.35
N VAL A 3 -4.40 11.68 11.46
CA VAL A 3 -3.12 11.31 10.86
C VAL A 3 -3.35 10.97 9.40
N ARG A 4 -2.51 11.50 8.51
CA ARG A 4 -2.57 11.17 7.08
C ARG A 4 -1.70 9.94 6.84
N ARG A 5 -2.36 8.79 6.75
CA ARG A 5 -1.68 7.53 6.52
C ARG A 5 -1.49 7.26 5.04
N VAL A 6 -0.27 6.90 4.67
CA VAL A 6 0.06 6.42 3.33
C VAL A 6 0.13 4.90 3.35
N LEU A 7 -0.53 4.27 2.39
CA LEU A 7 -0.36 2.85 2.11
C LEU A 7 0.50 2.72 0.85
N LEU A 8 1.68 2.17 1.01
CA LEU A 8 2.62 1.92 -0.09
C LEU A 8 2.54 0.44 -0.48
N LEU A 9 2.11 0.18 -1.70
CA LEU A 9 2.11 -1.17 -2.27
C LEU A 9 3.47 -1.44 -2.87
N GLY A 10 4.16 -2.44 -2.35
CA GLY A 10 5.55 -2.68 -2.66
C GLY A 10 5.83 -4.01 -3.36
N GLY A 11 7.09 -4.38 -3.35
CA GLY A 11 7.59 -5.60 -3.98
C GLY A 11 8.78 -5.38 -4.89
N THR A 12 9.24 -4.14 -5.03
CA THR A 12 10.41 -3.78 -5.83
C THR A 12 11.47 -3.10 -4.97
N GLY A 13 12.69 -2.99 -5.49
CA GLY A 13 13.76 -2.25 -4.81
C GLY A 13 13.45 -0.77 -4.69
N ASP A 14 12.80 -0.19 -5.70
CA ASP A 14 12.38 1.21 -5.67
C ASP A 14 11.30 1.44 -4.60
N ALA A 15 10.37 0.48 -4.46
CA ALA A 15 9.36 0.54 -3.41
C ALA A 15 9.99 0.51 -2.03
N LEU A 16 11.00 -0.34 -1.81
CA LEU A 16 11.70 -0.41 -0.53
C LEU A 16 12.40 0.90 -0.21
N ARG A 17 13.02 1.53 -1.20
CA ARG A 17 13.65 2.84 -1.03
C ARG A 17 12.64 3.90 -0.60
N THR A 18 11.46 3.90 -1.22
CA THR A 18 10.38 4.80 -0.84
C THR A 18 9.87 4.49 0.57
N ALA A 19 9.76 3.20 0.92
CA ALA A 19 9.30 2.78 2.24
C ALA A 19 10.18 3.31 3.38
N ARG A 20 11.47 3.46 3.12
CA ARG A 20 12.41 3.99 4.13
C ARG A 20 12.15 5.46 4.49
N ALA A 21 11.42 6.17 3.64
CA ALA A 21 11.03 7.56 3.89
C ALA A 21 9.68 7.69 4.57
N LEU A 22 8.95 6.59 4.78
CA LEU A 22 7.62 6.62 5.39
C LEU A 22 7.69 6.85 6.90
N ALA A 23 6.63 7.49 7.41
CA ALA A 23 6.49 7.75 8.85
C ALA A 23 5.99 6.51 9.59
N PRO A 24 6.10 6.47 10.93
CA PRO A 24 5.67 5.30 11.71
C PRO A 24 4.20 4.94 11.55
N HIS A 25 3.33 5.90 11.25
CA HIS A 25 1.90 5.64 11.04
C HIS A 25 1.55 5.17 9.63
N ASP A 26 2.51 5.20 8.72
CA ASP A 26 2.32 4.70 7.36
C ASP A 26 2.49 3.18 7.30
N VAL A 27 2.06 2.58 6.19
CA VAL A 27 2.12 1.12 6.02
C VAL A 27 2.76 0.78 4.69
N TYR A 28 3.73 -0.11 4.73
CA TYR A 28 4.34 -0.74 3.57
C TYR A 28 3.75 -2.14 3.41
N SER A 29 3.10 -2.42 2.29
CA SER A 29 2.38 -3.66 2.07
C SER A 29 3.08 -4.52 1.01
N LEU A 30 3.30 -5.78 1.35
CA LEU A 30 3.94 -6.78 0.49
C LEU A 30 2.95 -7.91 0.21
N ALA A 31 3.02 -8.49 -1.00
CA ALA A 31 2.11 -9.54 -1.42
C ALA A 31 2.33 -10.90 -0.71
N GLY A 32 3.43 -11.06 -0.02
CA GLY A 32 3.70 -12.27 0.76
C GLY A 32 4.86 -13.11 0.29
N LEU A 33 5.48 -12.74 -0.82
CA LEU A 33 6.66 -13.44 -1.33
C LEU A 33 7.91 -12.60 -1.04
N GLY A 34 8.97 -13.28 -0.57
CA GLY A 34 10.26 -12.67 -0.35
C GLY A 34 10.50 -12.23 1.08
N ARG A 35 11.59 -11.50 1.27
CA ARG A 35 12.06 -11.09 2.58
C ARG A 35 11.26 -9.88 3.08
N VAL A 36 10.81 -9.97 4.32
CA VAL A 36 10.16 -8.84 4.99
C VAL A 36 11.24 -7.92 5.57
N PRO A 37 11.23 -6.63 5.22
CA PRO A 37 12.19 -5.68 5.81
C PRO A 37 11.98 -5.54 7.32
N ASP A 38 13.07 -5.40 8.07
CA ASP A 38 13.02 -5.24 9.52
C ASP A 38 13.62 -3.91 9.99
N ASP A 39 14.05 -3.05 9.06
CA ASP A 39 14.72 -1.79 9.35
C ASP A 39 13.86 -0.55 9.04
N LEU A 40 12.55 -0.73 8.86
CA LEU A 40 11.64 0.36 8.52
C LEU A 40 11.01 0.95 9.77
N ALA A 41 10.84 2.28 9.77
CA ALA A 41 10.11 2.97 10.84
C ALA A 41 8.60 2.75 10.71
N CYS A 42 8.08 2.57 9.49
CA CYS A 42 6.66 2.37 9.24
C CYS A 42 6.22 0.95 9.57
N GLY A 43 4.89 0.76 9.62
CA GLY A 43 4.32 -0.58 9.73
C GLY A 43 4.54 -1.37 8.45
N VAL A 44 4.68 -2.68 8.58
CA VAL A 44 4.78 -3.59 7.45
C VAL A 44 3.67 -4.61 7.54
N ARG A 45 2.94 -4.78 6.44
CA ARG A 45 1.93 -5.82 6.34
C ARG A 45 2.27 -6.75 5.18
N VAL A 46 1.95 -8.02 5.36
CA VAL A 46 2.23 -9.06 4.36
C VAL A 46 0.92 -9.78 4.04
N GLY A 47 0.68 -10.03 2.78
CA GLY A 47 -0.50 -10.72 2.30
C GLY A 47 -1.42 -9.86 1.45
N GLY A 48 -2.39 -10.50 0.81
CA GLY A 48 -3.38 -9.82 0.00
C GLY A 48 -4.45 -9.14 0.85
N PHE A 49 -5.30 -8.35 0.20
CA PHE A 49 -6.38 -7.61 0.85
C PHE A 49 -7.75 -8.26 0.64
N GLY A 50 -7.84 -9.27 -0.22
CA GLY A 50 -9.12 -9.84 -0.61
C GLY A 50 -9.74 -9.10 -1.80
N GLY A 51 -8.92 -8.80 -2.81
CA GLY A 51 -9.37 -8.09 -4.01
C GLY A 51 -9.65 -6.63 -3.77
N ALA A 52 -10.33 -6.00 -4.73
CA ALA A 52 -10.66 -4.58 -4.66
C ALA A 52 -11.58 -4.25 -3.47
N ASP A 53 -12.57 -5.10 -3.20
CA ASP A 53 -13.50 -4.88 -2.10
C ASP A 53 -12.81 -4.94 -0.74
N GLY A 54 -11.93 -5.93 -0.55
CA GLY A 54 -11.15 -6.07 0.68
C GLY A 54 -10.21 -4.88 0.88
N LEU A 55 -9.58 -4.43 -0.19
CA LEU A 55 -8.71 -3.26 -0.11
C LEU A 55 -9.50 -1.99 0.20
N ALA A 56 -10.66 -1.79 -0.44
CA ALA A 56 -11.50 -0.64 -0.14
C ALA A 56 -11.90 -0.61 1.34
N ARG A 57 -12.24 -1.75 1.90
CA ARG A 57 -12.56 -1.88 3.34
C ARG A 57 -11.36 -1.49 4.19
N TYR A 58 -10.17 -1.99 3.85
CA TYR A 58 -8.93 -1.65 4.54
C TYR A 58 -8.69 -0.15 4.54
N LEU A 59 -8.84 0.50 3.38
CA LEU A 59 -8.63 1.94 3.24
C LEU A 59 -9.55 2.73 4.17
N ARG A 60 -10.81 2.30 4.30
CA ARG A 60 -11.77 2.96 5.20
C ARG A 60 -11.46 2.69 6.67
N GLU A 61 -11.21 1.43 7.03
CA GLU A 61 -10.99 1.03 8.42
C GLU A 61 -9.73 1.65 9.01
N HIS A 62 -8.70 1.84 8.19
CA HIS A 62 -7.41 2.36 8.64
C HIS A 62 -7.20 3.84 8.30
N ALA A 63 -8.24 4.51 7.82
CA ALA A 63 -8.19 5.95 7.49
C ALA A 63 -7.00 6.28 6.58
N VAL A 64 -6.81 5.50 5.52
CA VAL A 64 -5.74 5.72 4.54
C VAL A 64 -6.07 6.95 3.72
N ALA A 65 -5.11 7.88 3.63
CA ALA A 65 -5.27 9.15 2.92
C ALA A 65 -4.69 9.12 1.51
N LEU A 66 -3.78 8.19 1.22
CA LEU A 66 -3.11 8.09 -0.07
C LEU A 66 -2.63 6.67 -0.28
N VAL A 67 -2.85 6.13 -1.46
CA VAL A 67 -2.26 4.87 -1.90
C VAL A 67 -1.19 5.16 -2.95
N VAL A 68 0.03 4.70 -2.70
CA VAL A 68 1.13 4.77 -3.65
C VAL A 68 1.41 3.36 -4.14
N ASP A 69 1.28 3.15 -5.45
CA ASP A 69 1.51 1.86 -6.08
C ASP A 69 2.92 1.83 -6.68
N ALA A 70 3.80 1.11 -6.01
CA ALA A 70 5.17 0.89 -6.46
C ALA A 70 5.42 -0.60 -6.73
N THR A 71 4.37 -1.31 -7.16
CA THR A 71 4.46 -2.72 -7.48
C THR A 71 5.19 -2.94 -8.81
N HIS A 72 5.58 -4.20 -9.04
CA HIS A 72 6.24 -4.60 -10.27
C HIS A 72 5.31 -4.34 -11.48
N PRO A 73 5.85 -3.97 -12.66
CA PRO A 73 5.03 -3.76 -13.87
C PRO A 73 4.14 -4.94 -14.26
N PHE A 74 4.49 -6.16 -13.83
CA PHE A 74 3.69 -7.35 -14.11
C PHE A 74 2.59 -7.60 -13.08
N ALA A 75 2.43 -6.75 -12.08
CA ALA A 75 1.39 -6.85 -11.05
C ALA A 75 0.11 -6.12 -11.46
N ALA A 76 -0.34 -6.32 -12.70
CA ALA A 76 -1.47 -5.57 -13.27
C ALA A 76 -2.77 -5.79 -12.48
N ARG A 77 -3.00 -7.00 -11.95
CA ARG A 77 -4.21 -7.28 -11.16
C ARG A 77 -4.21 -6.50 -9.85
N ILE A 78 -3.07 -6.45 -9.17
CA ILE A 78 -2.93 -5.70 -7.93
C ILE A 78 -3.18 -4.21 -8.19
N SER A 79 -2.59 -3.66 -9.23
CA SER A 79 -2.76 -2.25 -9.60
C SER A 79 -4.20 -1.94 -9.98
N ALA A 80 -4.86 -2.81 -10.75
CA ALA A 80 -6.26 -2.63 -11.11
C ALA A 80 -7.18 -2.65 -9.88
N ASN A 81 -6.94 -3.58 -8.96
CA ASN A 81 -7.68 -3.67 -7.71
C ASN A 81 -7.46 -2.43 -6.86
N ALA A 82 -6.22 -1.93 -6.79
CA ALA A 82 -5.90 -0.74 -6.01
C ALA A 82 -6.59 0.50 -6.57
N ALA A 83 -6.58 0.68 -7.89
CA ALA A 83 -7.26 1.80 -8.52
C ALA A 83 -8.77 1.76 -8.26
N ALA A 84 -9.38 0.57 -8.39
CA ALA A 84 -10.81 0.39 -8.14
C ALA A 84 -11.16 0.64 -6.66
N ALA A 85 -10.35 0.14 -5.75
CA ALA A 85 -10.56 0.33 -4.31
C ALA A 85 -10.46 1.80 -3.92
N CYS A 86 -9.49 2.51 -4.48
CA CYS A 86 -9.31 3.94 -4.22
C CYS A 86 -10.51 4.75 -4.72
N ARG A 87 -11.04 4.42 -5.90
CA ARG A 87 -12.25 5.08 -6.39
C ARG A 87 -13.43 4.83 -5.47
N ALA A 88 -13.61 3.60 -5.01
CA ALA A 88 -14.71 3.23 -4.13
C ALA A 88 -14.62 3.91 -2.76
N ALA A 89 -13.41 4.04 -2.22
CA ALA A 89 -13.18 4.62 -0.89
C ALA A 89 -12.94 6.13 -0.92
N GLY A 90 -12.83 6.74 -2.11
CA GLY A 90 -12.55 8.16 -2.23
C GLY A 90 -11.13 8.54 -1.84
N VAL A 91 -10.17 7.66 -2.07
CA VAL A 91 -8.76 7.83 -1.70
C VAL A 91 -7.93 8.08 -2.97
N PRO A 92 -7.04 9.08 -2.98
CA PRO A 92 -6.13 9.28 -4.10
C PRO A 92 -5.22 8.07 -4.34
N TYR A 93 -4.94 7.80 -5.62
CA TYR A 93 -4.11 6.70 -6.06
C TYR A 93 -2.99 7.23 -6.95
N TRP A 94 -1.75 6.93 -6.58
CA TRP A 94 -0.56 7.31 -7.35
C TRP A 94 0.20 6.06 -7.76
N ALA A 95 0.41 5.88 -9.06
CA ALA A 95 1.29 4.83 -9.57
C ALA A 95 2.68 5.41 -9.85
N LEU A 96 3.69 4.75 -9.33
CA LEU A 96 5.09 5.13 -9.57
C LEU A 96 5.65 4.45 -10.81
#